data_39c27f61cce0dc3e899ffdefdcb3edfa
#
_entry.id   39c27f61cce0dc3e899ffdefdcb3edfa
#
_cell.length_a   1.000
_cell.length_b   1.000
_cell.length_c   1.000
_cell.angle_alpha   90.00
_cell.angle_beta   90.00
_cell.angle_gamma   90.00
#
_symmetry.space_group_name_H-M   'P 1'
#
loop_
_entity.id
_entity.type
_entity.pdbx_description
1 polymer ?
#
loop_
_entity_poly.entity_id
_entity_poly.type
_entity_poly.pdbx_seq_one_letter_code
_entity_poly.pdbx_strand_id
1 'polypeptide(L)'
;MNYYSYSAFDLVIKELKEKIVGCKINNITVINSHDFLCSLSMVKQEKLLISLNHQHPFLSLINVNEVAPTIVGKLNELLRKLLKDAYIVSVDLVNEDRIICFKMQKANDFYEKVSFSVYLECIPQRANLVFVDAEGKILHALHYAPITSNRPILNGLSYELPPHGELKEEDVPSLEDIKKEAEKYYLSALAVHKKEKFTPLYLYIKTRIK
;
A
#
# COMPACT_ATOMS: atom_id res chain seq x y z
N MET A 1 -2.16 -11.95 20.08
CA MET A 1 -1.84 -10.56 19.64
C MET A 1 -2.30 -10.41 18.20
N ASN A 2 -3.11 -9.39 17.92
CA ASN A 2 -3.58 -9.12 16.56
C ASN A 2 -2.79 -7.94 15.97
N TYR A 3 -1.88 -8.23 15.05
CA TYR A 3 -1.05 -7.23 14.34
C TYR A 3 -1.85 -6.37 13.35
N TYR A 4 -3.11 -6.70 13.13
CA TYR A 4 -4.00 -6.07 12.15
C TYR A 4 -5.21 -5.39 12.83
N SER A 5 -5.14 -5.16 14.15
CA SER A 5 -6.16 -4.44 14.91
C SER A 5 -6.08 -2.93 14.64
N TYR A 6 -7.15 -2.20 14.91
CA TYR A 6 -7.17 -0.74 14.83
C TYR A 6 -6.04 -0.11 15.65
N SER A 7 -5.83 -0.59 16.88
CA SER A 7 -4.80 -0.08 17.78
C SER A 7 -3.39 -0.34 17.24
N ALA A 8 -3.16 -1.46 16.54
CA ALA A 8 -1.89 -1.71 15.84
C ALA A 8 -1.67 -0.69 14.70
N PHE A 9 -2.72 -0.39 13.93
CA PHE A 9 -2.66 0.65 12.91
C PHE A 9 -2.38 2.03 13.50
N ASP A 10 -2.99 2.37 14.65
CA ASP A 10 -2.76 3.66 15.32
C ASP A 10 -1.29 3.85 15.70
N LEU A 11 -0.63 2.79 16.22
CA LEU A 11 0.81 2.83 16.51
C LEU A 11 1.64 3.05 15.24
N VAL A 12 1.34 2.32 14.17
CA VAL A 12 2.04 2.47 12.89
C VAL A 12 1.84 3.87 12.32
N ILE A 13 0.62 4.40 12.35
CA ILE A 13 0.33 5.73 11.82
C ILE A 13 1.03 6.83 12.62
N LYS A 14 1.18 6.69 13.94
CA LYS A 14 1.98 7.61 14.75
C LYS A 14 3.45 7.63 14.28
N GLU A 15 4.06 6.47 14.08
CA GLU A 15 5.43 6.38 13.52
C GLU A 15 5.51 7.01 12.13
N LEU A 16 4.54 6.72 11.25
CA LEU A 16 4.53 7.25 9.89
C LEU A 16 4.41 8.78 9.89
N LYS A 17 3.57 9.37 10.75
CA LYS A 17 3.46 10.83 10.88
C LYS A 17 4.79 11.49 11.18
N GLU A 18 5.58 10.89 12.06
CA GLU A 18 6.88 11.43 12.46
C GLU A 18 7.95 11.25 11.38
N LYS A 19 7.95 10.11 10.69
CA LYS A 19 9.06 9.73 9.80
C LYS A 19 8.85 10.07 8.32
N ILE A 20 7.61 10.03 7.83
CA ILE A 20 7.39 10.10 6.38
C ILE A 20 6.65 11.34 5.88
N VAL A 21 6.06 12.14 6.76
CA VAL A 21 5.46 13.43 6.35
C VAL A 21 6.56 14.35 5.82
N GLY A 22 6.32 14.97 4.67
CA GLY A 22 7.32 15.74 3.92
C GLY A 22 8.21 14.91 2.99
N CYS A 23 8.20 13.59 3.09
CA CYS A 23 8.96 12.73 2.17
C CYS A 23 8.35 12.73 0.76
N LYS A 24 9.25 12.65 -0.22
CA LYS A 24 8.91 12.33 -1.60
C LYS A 24 9.00 10.83 -1.85
N ILE A 25 8.06 10.27 -2.61
CA ILE A 25 8.13 8.88 -3.08
C ILE A 25 9.10 8.81 -4.27
N ASN A 26 10.27 8.24 -4.05
CA ASN A 26 11.32 8.14 -5.07
C ASN A 26 11.08 6.97 -6.03
N ASN A 27 10.65 5.83 -5.51
CA ASN A 27 10.39 4.64 -6.30
C ASN A 27 9.31 3.77 -5.68
N ILE A 28 8.64 2.98 -6.54
CA ILE A 28 7.63 2.00 -6.15
C ILE A 28 8.02 0.68 -6.80
N THR A 29 8.08 -0.36 -5.99
CA THR A 29 8.31 -1.73 -6.41
C THR A 29 7.03 -2.52 -6.20
N VAL A 30 6.41 -3.00 -7.25
CA VAL A 30 5.26 -3.89 -7.18
C VAL A 30 5.77 -5.32 -7.04
N ILE A 31 5.50 -5.96 -5.91
CA ILE A 31 5.96 -7.31 -5.57
C ILE A 31 5.02 -8.36 -6.17
N ASN A 32 3.70 -8.09 -6.04
CA ASN A 32 2.63 -8.91 -6.61
C ASN A 32 1.37 -8.03 -6.82
N SER A 33 0.21 -8.62 -7.04
CA SER A 33 -1.03 -7.89 -7.33
C SER A 33 -1.56 -7.02 -6.17
N HIS A 34 -1.04 -7.19 -4.96
CA HIS A 34 -1.53 -6.53 -3.75
C HIS A 34 -0.43 -5.99 -2.82
N ASP A 35 0.85 -6.29 -3.10
CA ASP A 35 1.98 -5.84 -2.26
C ASP A 35 2.88 -4.86 -3.03
N PHE A 36 3.15 -3.71 -2.41
CA PHE A 36 4.02 -2.67 -2.95
C PHE A 36 5.01 -2.20 -1.90
N LEU A 37 6.20 -1.84 -2.35
CA LEU A 37 7.27 -1.30 -1.53
C LEU A 37 7.62 0.10 -2.03
N CYS A 38 7.48 1.13 -1.19
CA CYS A 38 7.79 2.51 -1.52
C CYS A 38 9.13 2.93 -0.91
N SER A 39 10.03 3.47 -1.75
CA SER A 39 11.25 4.12 -1.31
C SER A 39 11.01 5.61 -1.13
N LEU A 40 11.39 6.17 0.01
CA LEU A 40 11.12 7.54 0.41
C LEU A 40 12.41 8.37 0.47
N SER A 41 12.30 9.68 0.24
CA SER A 41 13.49 10.56 0.09
C SER A 41 14.30 10.72 1.37
N MET A 42 13.66 10.83 2.53
CA MET A 42 14.34 11.10 3.81
C MET A 42 14.53 9.82 4.64
N VAL A 43 13.87 8.73 4.31
CA VAL A 43 13.96 7.45 5.02
C VAL A 43 14.77 6.46 4.17
N LYS A 44 16.10 6.43 4.37
CA LYS A 44 17.02 5.68 3.51
C LYS A 44 17.07 4.18 3.79
N GLN A 45 17.04 3.81 5.06
CA GLN A 45 17.22 2.42 5.50
C GLN A 45 15.92 1.63 5.47
N GLU A 46 14.81 2.28 5.82
CA GLU A 46 13.49 1.66 5.83
C GLU A 46 12.75 1.93 4.51
N LYS A 47 11.84 1.05 4.18
CA LYS A 47 10.89 1.20 3.06
C LYS A 47 9.47 1.09 3.60
N LEU A 48 8.54 1.81 3.02
CA LEU A 48 7.13 1.67 3.35
C LEU A 48 6.57 0.47 2.56
N LEU A 49 6.30 -0.62 3.27
CA LEU A 49 5.58 -1.76 2.75
C LEU A 49 4.09 -1.51 2.89
N ILE A 50 3.35 -1.70 1.81
CA ILE A 50 1.90 -1.69 1.78
C ILE A 50 1.44 -3.03 1.24
N SER A 51 0.64 -3.74 2.02
CA SER A 51 0.00 -4.99 1.63
C SER A 51 -1.51 -4.85 1.67
N LEU A 52 -2.15 -5.09 0.55
CA LEU A 52 -3.60 -5.21 0.42
C LEU A 52 -4.01 -6.70 0.33
N ASN A 53 -3.26 -7.54 1.03
CA ASN A 53 -3.59 -8.96 1.16
C ASN A 53 -5.02 -9.13 1.63
N HIS A 54 -5.75 -10.04 0.99
CA HIS A 54 -7.18 -10.22 1.21
C HIS A 54 -7.56 -10.57 2.66
N GLN A 55 -6.70 -11.30 3.37
CA GLN A 55 -6.97 -11.72 4.74
C GLN A 55 -6.45 -10.71 5.78
N HIS A 56 -5.26 -10.19 5.55
CA HIS A 56 -4.51 -9.37 6.49
C HIS A 56 -3.87 -8.17 5.79
N PRO A 57 -4.67 -7.19 5.34
CA PRO A 57 -4.11 -5.97 4.76
C PRO A 57 -3.44 -5.13 5.85
N PHE A 58 -2.27 -4.54 5.54
CA PHE A 58 -1.50 -3.74 6.49
C PHE A 58 -0.53 -2.79 5.78
N LEU A 59 0.09 -1.91 6.55
CA LEU A 59 1.27 -1.14 6.13
C LEU A 59 2.26 -1.03 7.29
N SER A 60 3.54 -0.90 6.97
CA SER A 60 4.62 -0.69 7.96
C SER A 60 5.88 -0.18 7.31
N LEU A 61 6.70 0.56 8.07
CA LEU A 61 8.11 0.76 7.71
C LEU A 61 8.89 -0.50 8.08
N ILE A 62 9.65 -1.02 7.12
CA ILE A 62 10.47 -2.22 7.30
C ILE A 62 11.90 -1.97 6.84
N ASN A 63 12.85 -2.65 7.48
CA ASN A 63 14.22 -2.72 6.99
C ASN A 63 14.32 -3.72 5.84
N VAL A 64 14.91 -3.31 4.72
CA VAL A 64 15.00 -4.12 3.52
C VAL A 64 16.44 -4.24 3.08
N ASN A 65 17.03 -5.42 3.27
CA ASN A 65 18.38 -5.73 2.77
C ASN A 65 18.36 -6.11 1.27
N GLU A 66 17.26 -6.65 0.79
CA GLU A 66 17.08 -7.05 -0.60
C GLU A 66 15.72 -6.58 -1.12
N VAL A 67 15.74 -5.81 -2.21
CA VAL A 67 14.51 -5.31 -2.85
C VAL A 67 14.06 -6.32 -3.90
N ALA A 68 12.79 -6.74 -3.84
CA ALA A 68 12.19 -7.58 -4.85
C ALA A 68 12.28 -6.93 -6.24
N PRO A 69 12.50 -7.69 -7.32
CA PRO A 69 12.31 -7.19 -8.66
C PRO A 69 10.86 -6.75 -8.85
N THR A 70 10.66 -5.58 -9.47
CA THR A 70 9.30 -5.10 -9.71
C THR A 70 8.60 -5.95 -10.78
N ILE A 71 7.33 -6.27 -10.56
CA ILE A 71 6.50 -6.87 -11.61
C ILE A 71 6.14 -5.78 -12.61
N VAL A 72 6.44 -6.02 -13.87
CA VAL A 72 6.07 -5.12 -14.98
C VAL A 72 4.60 -5.37 -15.35
N GLY A 73 3.81 -4.31 -15.50
CA GLY A 73 2.41 -4.42 -15.90
C GLY A 73 1.61 -3.16 -15.55
N LYS A 74 0.34 -3.17 -15.90
CA LYS A 74 -0.58 -2.02 -15.75
C LYS A 74 -0.61 -1.44 -14.34
N LEU A 75 -0.61 -2.29 -13.31
CA LEU A 75 -0.61 -1.83 -11.91
C LEU A 75 0.67 -1.04 -11.59
N ASN A 76 1.84 -1.57 -11.98
CA ASN A 76 3.11 -0.88 -11.77
C ASN A 76 3.15 0.46 -12.50
N GLU A 77 2.70 0.51 -13.75
CA GLU A 77 2.63 1.74 -14.54
C GLU A 77 1.71 2.76 -13.89
N LEU A 78 0.52 2.34 -13.44
CA LEU A 78 -0.44 3.18 -12.76
C LEU A 78 0.13 3.76 -11.46
N LEU A 79 0.66 2.91 -10.58
CA LEU A 79 1.21 3.35 -9.29
C LEU A 79 2.40 4.29 -9.49
N ARG A 80 3.28 4.02 -10.45
CA ARG A 80 4.40 4.92 -10.79
C ARG A 80 3.90 6.25 -11.34
N LYS A 81 2.92 6.24 -12.23
CA LYS A 81 2.32 7.46 -12.78
C LYS A 81 1.73 8.34 -11.68
N LEU A 82 1.00 7.76 -10.74
CA LEU A 82 0.28 8.51 -9.71
C LEU A 82 1.18 8.91 -8.53
N LEU A 83 2.01 8.00 -8.03
CA LEU A 83 2.72 8.17 -6.76
C LEU A 83 4.19 8.56 -6.89
N LYS A 84 4.88 8.19 -7.99
CA LYS A 84 6.29 8.57 -8.13
C LYS A 84 6.41 10.09 -8.18
N ASP A 85 7.39 10.61 -7.44
CA ASP A 85 7.68 12.03 -7.26
C ASP A 85 6.59 12.83 -6.50
N ALA A 86 5.58 12.16 -5.96
CA ALA A 86 4.60 12.79 -5.06
C ALA A 86 5.18 12.95 -3.65
N TYR A 87 4.82 14.05 -2.99
CA TYR A 87 5.14 14.34 -1.59
C TYR A 87 3.99 13.92 -0.68
N ILE A 88 4.32 13.32 0.45
CA ILE A 88 3.37 12.97 1.51
C ILE A 88 3.16 14.21 2.37
N VAL A 89 1.96 14.79 2.32
CA VAL A 89 1.59 15.99 3.09
C VAL A 89 1.08 15.61 4.47
N SER A 90 0.24 14.59 4.56
CA SER A 90 -0.18 14.00 5.83
C SER A 90 -0.52 12.52 5.65
N VAL A 91 -0.56 11.79 6.77
CA VAL A 91 -1.05 10.43 6.86
C VAL A 91 -1.89 10.27 8.11
N ASP A 92 -3.13 9.85 7.98
CA ASP A 92 -4.09 9.80 9.08
C ASP A 92 -4.97 8.55 8.99
N LEU A 93 -5.33 7.98 10.16
CA LEU A 93 -6.47 7.08 10.26
C LEU A 93 -7.76 7.90 10.15
N VAL A 94 -8.72 7.39 9.41
CA VAL A 94 -10.00 8.04 9.20
C VAL A 94 -11.15 7.09 9.50
N ASN A 95 -12.31 7.65 9.82
CA ASN A 95 -13.55 6.91 10.10
C ASN A 95 -13.46 5.96 11.31
N GLU A 96 -12.55 6.22 12.24
CA GLU A 96 -12.32 5.32 13.40
C GLU A 96 -12.22 3.83 12.99
N ASP A 97 -11.62 3.56 11.82
CA ASP A 97 -11.43 2.23 11.26
C ASP A 97 -10.04 2.11 10.64
N ARG A 98 -9.69 0.94 10.12
CA ARG A 98 -8.42 0.64 9.44
C ARG A 98 -8.39 1.21 8.02
N ILE A 99 -8.74 2.48 7.91
CA ILE A 99 -8.70 3.26 6.67
C ILE A 99 -7.68 4.36 6.86
N ILE A 100 -6.65 4.36 6.02
CA ILE A 100 -5.58 5.34 6.05
C ILE A 100 -5.75 6.32 4.89
N CYS A 101 -5.75 7.61 5.19
CA CYS A 101 -5.74 8.67 4.21
C CYS A 101 -4.34 9.28 4.12
N PHE A 102 -3.70 9.15 2.97
CA PHE A 102 -2.51 9.92 2.62
C PHE A 102 -2.95 11.14 1.81
N LYS A 103 -2.72 12.34 2.32
CA LYS A 103 -2.80 13.54 1.50
C LYS A 103 -1.47 13.71 0.77
N MET A 104 -1.56 13.84 -0.53
CA MET A 104 -0.42 13.85 -1.44
C MET A 104 -0.39 15.14 -2.25
N GLN A 105 0.81 15.54 -2.65
CA GLN A 105 1.00 16.66 -3.55
C GLN A 105 2.07 16.32 -4.59
N LYS A 106 1.80 16.63 -5.85
CA LYS A 106 2.70 16.36 -6.96
C LYS A 106 2.65 17.51 -7.97
N ALA A 107 3.76 17.79 -8.66
CA ALA A 107 3.73 18.66 -9.84
C ALA A 107 3.11 17.89 -11.03
N ASN A 108 2.18 18.53 -11.74
CA ASN A 108 1.68 18.03 -13.01
C ASN A 108 2.66 18.36 -14.17
N ASP A 109 2.30 17.97 -15.38
CA ASP A 109 3.13 18.22 -16.57
C ASP A 109 3.33 19.72 -16.90
N PHE A 110 2.52 20.60 -16.30
CA PHE A 110 2.64 22.07 -16.40
C PHE A 110 3.38 22.70 -15.22
N TYR A 111 4.02 21.87 -14.37
CA TYR A 111 4.71 22.28 -13.12
C TYR A 111 3.79 22.91 -12.06
N GLU A 112 2.47 22.75 -12.18
CA GLU A 112 1.53 23.17 -11.17
C GLU A 112 1.42 22.11 -10.07
N LYS A 113 1.30 22.56 -8.83
CA LYS A 113 1.09 21.65 -7.69
C LYS A 113 -0.35 21.15 -7.67
N VAL A 114 -0.52 19.87 -7.84
CA VAL A 114 -1.81 19.18 -7.74
C VAL A 114 -1.85 18.39 -6.45
N SER A 115 -2.93 18.58 -5.70
CA SER A 115 -3.20 17.83 -4.47
C SER A 115 -4.18 16.72 -4.76
N PHE A 116 -3.98 15.57 -4.13
CA PHE A 116 -4.88 14.41 -4.19
C PHE A 116 -4.78 13.60 -2.91
N SER A 117 -5.73 12.74 -2.68
CA SER A 117 -5.74 11.82 -1.54
C SER A 117 -5.63 10.37 -2.01
N VAL A 118 -4.97 9.55 -1.23
CA VAL A 118 -4.88 8.11 -1.43
C VAL A 118 -5.46 7.43 -0.20
N TYR A 119 -6.59 6.77 -0.38
CA TYR A 119 -7.22 5.99 0.67
C TYR A 119 -6.78 4.54 0.57
N LEU A 120 -6.16 4.07 1.63
CA LEU A 120 -5.79 2.68 1.83
C LEU A 120 -6.82 2.06 2.77
N GLU A 121 -7.74 1.28 2.21
CA GLU A 121 -8.78 0.59 2.97
C GLU A 121 -8.26 -0.78 3.41
N CYS A 122 -7.73 -0.87 4.63
CA CYS A 122 -7.18 -2.11 5.18
C CYS A 122 -8.27 -2.97 5.85
N ILE A 123 -9.37 -3.18 5.16
CA ILE A 123 -10.51 -3.98 5.63
C ILE A 123 -10.36 -5.40 5.07
N PRO A 124 -10.24 -6.46 5.91
CA PRO A 124 -10.17 -7.85 5.43
C PRO A 124 -11.29 -8.16 4.45
N GLN A 125 -10.96 -8.94 3.41
CA GLN A 125 -11.81 -9.32 2.28
C GLN A 125 -12.31 -8.17 1.39
N ARG A 126 -12.08 -6.90 1.77
CA ARG A 126 -12.48 -5.70 1.02
C ARG A 126 -11.37 -4.66 0.91
N ALA A 127 -10.12 -5.11 1.05
CA ALA A 127 -8.96 -4.22 0.96
C ALA A 127 -8.93 -3.51 -0.40
N ASN A 128 -8.67 -2.19 -0.39
CA ASN A 128 -8.64 -1.40 -1.61
C ASN A 128 -7.65 -0.24 -1.51
N LEU A 129 -7.23 0.28 -2.65
CA LEU A 129 -6.44 1.50 -2.80
C LEU A 129 -7.21 2.43 -3.74
N VAL A 130 -7.65 3.58 -3.23
CA VAL A 130 -8.48 4.52 -3.97
C VAL A 130 -7.77 5.87 -4.06
N PHE A 131 -7.60 6.38 -5.27
CA PHE A 131 -7.05 7.70 -5.55
C PHE A 131 -8.17 8.68 -5.78
N VAL A 132 -8.13 9.81 -5.08
CA VAL A 132 -9.21 10.80 -5.05
C VAL A 132 -8.61 12.19 -5.29
N ASP A 133 -9.20 12.97 -6.18
CA ASP A 133 -8.76 14.34 -6.47
C ASP A 133 -9.09 15.32 -5.33
N ALA A 134 -8.75 16.59 -5.53
CA ALA A 134 -9.01 17.66 -4.56
C ALA A 134 -10.50 17.93 -4.35
N GLU A 135 -11.33 17.63 -5.33
CA GLU A 135 -12.79 17.79 -5.31
C GLU A 135 -13.53 16.58 -4.72
N GLY A 136 -12.79 15.55 -4.27
CA GLY A 136 -13.35 14.33 -3.70
C GLY A 136 -13.83 13.31 -4.73
N LYS A 137 -13.41 13.42 -6.00
CA LYS A 137 -13.77 12.48 -7.05
C LYS A 137 -12.73 11.37 -7.20
N ILE A 138 -13.21 10.16 -7.43
CA ILE A 138 -12.35 8.99 -7.65
C ILE A 138 -11.62 9.13 -8.98
N LEU A 139 -10.30 9.17 -8.93
CA LEU A 139 -9.41 9.14 -10.10
C LEU A 139 -9.17 7.69 -10.56
N HIS A 140 -8.83 6.83 -9.61
CA HIS A 140 -8.55 5.41 -9.84
C HIS A 140 -8.80 4.60 -8.57
N ALA A 141 -9.07 3.30 -8.74
CA ALA A 141 -9.11 2.35 -7.64
C ALA A 141 -8.43 1.04 -8.06
N LEU A 142 -7.88 0.31 -7.09
CA LEU A 142 -7.36 -1.03 -7.33
C LEU A 142 -8.49 -2.00 -7.65
N HIS A 143 -9.58 -1.91 -6.88
CA HIS A 143 -10.80 -2.68 -7.09
C HIS A 143 -12.00 -1.75 -7.29
N TYR A 144 -12.66 -1.91 -8.42
CA TYR A 144 -13.85 -1.16 -8.78
C TYR A 144 -15.13 -1.89 -8.31
N ALA A 145 -16.14 -1.12 -7.96
CA ALA A 145 -17.47 -1.63 -7.63
C ALA A 145 -18.52 -0.98 -8.55
N PRO A 146 -19.46 -1.75 -9.13
CA PRO A 146 -20.42 -1.24 -10.08
C PRO A 146 -21.42 -0.26 -9.43
N ILE A 147 -22.08 0.53 -10.27
CA ILE A 147 -23.06 1.54 -9.82
C ILE A 147 -24.24 0.92 -9.04
N THR A 148 -24.51 -0.37 -9.25
CA THR A 148 -25.56 -1.11 -8.54
C THR A 148 -25.15 -1.60 -7.16
N SER A 149 -23.88 -1.44 -6.77
CA SER A 149 -23.42 -1.80 -5.42
C SER A 149 -23.87 -0.77 -4.38
N ASN A 150 -23.94 -1.17 -3.12
CA ASN A 150 -24.28 -0.26 -2.02
C ASN A 150 -23.24 0.88 -1.86
N ARG A 151 -22.02 0.68 -2.35
CA ARG A 151 -20.94 1.65 -2.39
C ARG A 151 -20.23 1.54 -3.73
N PRO A 152 -20.68 2.27 -4.74
CA PRO A 152 -20.04 2.26 -6.05
C PRO A 152 -18.63 2.87 -5.98
N ILE A 153 -17.68 2.26 -6.68
CA ILE A 153 -16.30 2.76 -6.80
C ILE A 153 -15.97 2.81 -8.29
N LEU A 154 -16.21 3.97 -8.90
CA LEU A 154 -15.96 4.22 -10.32
C LEU A 154 -15.31 5.59 -10.52
N ASN A 155 -14.51 5.73 -11.56
CA ASN A 155 -13.86 6.99 -11.89
C ASN A 155 -14.91 8.12 -12.08
N GLY A 156 -14.62 9.28 -11.49
CA GLY A 156 -15.48 10.46 -11.55
C GLY A 156 -16.63 10.49 -10.52
N LEU A 157 -16.93 9.40 -9.84
CA LEU A 157 -17.87 9.42 -8.71
C LEU A 157 -17.22 10.05 -7.48
N SER A 158 -18.05 10.61 -6.60
CA SER A 158 -17.60 11.05 -5.28
C SER A 158 -17.16 9.85 -4.45
N TYR A 159 -16.00 9.98 -3.80
CA TYR A 159 -15.54 8.96 -2.89
C TYR A 159 -16.33 9.01 -1.57
N GLU A 160 -16.83 7.88 -1.16
CA GLU A 160 -17.49 7.68 0.13
C GLU A 160 -16.65 6.71 0.96
N LEU A 161 -16.48 7.00 2.26
CA LEU A 161 -15.82 6.08 3.18
C LEU A 161 -16.62 4.79 3.32
N PRO A 162 -15.97 3.63 3.50
CA PRO A 162 -16.66 2.41 3.87
C PRO A 162 -17.50 2.61 5.14
N PRO A 163 -18.60 1.88 5.29
CA PRO A 163 -19.36 1.91 6.54
C PRO A 163 -18.47 1.46 7.69
N HIS A 164 -18.60 2.14 8.83
CA HIS A 164 -17.84 1.85 10.04
C HIS A 164 -18.11 0.41 10.52
N GLY A 165 -17.04 -0.32 10.81
CA GLY A 165 -17.09 -1.65 11.38
C GLY A 165 -17.08 -1.60 12.91
N GLU A 166 -17.55 -2.68 13.56
CA GLU A 166 -17.36 -2.83 15.00
C GLU A 166 -15.88 -3.08 15.29
N LEU A 167 -15.27 -2.19 16.06
CA LEU A 167 -13.92 -2.37 16.57
C LEU A 167 -13.97 -3.23 17.83
N LYS A 168 -13.18 -4.29 17.87
CA LYS A 168 -12.98 -5.09 19.07
C LYS A 168 -11.74 -4.61 19.79
N GLU A 169 -11.83 -4.46 21.10
CA GLU A 169 -10.65 -4.29 21.94
C GLU A 169 -9.83 -5.57 21.90
N GLU A 170 -8.58 -5.47 21.56
CA GLU A 170 -7.65 -6.59 21.45
C GLU A 170 -6.30 -6.21 22.06
N ASP A 171 -5.53 -7.23 22.48
CA ASP A 171 -4.16 -7.01 22.92
C ASP A 171 -3.32 -6.35 21.84
N VAL A 172 -2.76 -5.19 22.15
CA VAL A 172 -1.97 -4.39 21.21
C VAL A 172 -0.51 -4.88 21.23
N PRO A 173 0.03 -5.34 20.10
CA PRO A 173 1.46 -5.66 20.00
C PRO A 173 2.31 -4.40 20.09
N SER A 174 3.59 -4.55 20.44
CA SER A 174 4.54 -3.43 20.33
C SER A 174 4.77 -3.05 18.87
N LEU A 175 5.14 -1.80 18.61
CA LEU A 175 5.50 -1.33 17.27
C LEU A 175 6.64 -2.17 16.67
N GLU A 176 7.61 -2.58 17.50
CA GLU A 176 8.73 -3.43 17.08
C GLU A 176 8.26 -4.81 16.62
N ASP A 177 7.30 -5.42 17.32
CA ASP A 177 6.75 -6.71 16.92
C ASP A 177 5.93 -6.60 15.65
N ILE A 178 5.18 -5.51 15.45
CA ILE A 178 4.46 -5.22 14.20
C ILE A 178 5.47 -5.15 13.04
N LYS A 179 6.57 -4.43 13.21
CA LYS A 179 7.60 -4.30 12.17
C LYS A 179 8.28 -5.64 11.87
N LYS A 180 8.61 -6.43 12.88
CA LYS A 180 9.18 -7.77 12.69
C LYS A 180 8.23 -8.70 11.92
N GLU A 181 6.93 -8.66 12.22
CA GLU A 181 5.95 -9.46 11.48
C GLU A 181 5.80 -8.98 10.03
N ALA A 182 5.83 -7.66 9.78
CA ALA A 182 5.82 -7.10 8.45
C ALA A 182 7.08 -7.47 7.64
N GLU A 183 8.27 -7.46 8.26
CA GLU A 183 9.52 -7.91 7.64
C GLU A 183 9.49 -9.40 7.27
N LYS A 184 8.99 -10.24 8.18
CA LYS A 184 8.80 -11.67 7.94
C LYS A 184 7.83 -11.93 6.79
N TYR A 185 6.73 -11.19 6.74
CA TYR A 185 5.78 -11.26 5.62
C TYR A 185 6.47 -10.90 4.30
N TYR A 186 7.22 -9.78 4.26
CA TYR A 186 7.95 -9.35 3.07
C TYR A 186 8.94 -10.41 2.57
N LEU A 187 9.73 -11.01 3.48
CA LEU A 187 10.67 -12.06 3.13
C LEU A 187 9.98 -13.31 2.54
N SER A 188 8.81 -13.65 3.06
CA SER A 188 7.99 -14.74 2.53
C SER A 188 7.48 -14.43 1.12
N ALA A 189 6.96 -13.23 0.90
CA ALA A 189 6.50 -12.78 -0.42
C ALA A 189 7.65 -12.74 -1.44
N LEU A 190 8.84 -12.27 -1.01
CA LEU A 190 10.06 -12.27 -1.82
C LEU A 190 10.49 -13.69 -2.22
N ALA A 191 10.41 -14.65 -1.30
CA ALA A 191 10.77 -16.05 -1.57
C ALA A 191 9.83 -16.71 -2.60
N VAL A 192 8.53 -16.43 -2.52
CA VAL A 192 7.54 -16.88 -3.51
C VAL A 192 7.85 -16.29 -4.88
N HIS A 193 8.08 -14.98 -4.95
CA HIS A 193 8.42 -14.28 -6.19
C HIS A 193 9.68 -14.84 -6.86
N LYS A 194 10.71 -15.15 -6.08
CA LYS A 194 11.94 -15.79 -6.58
C LYS A 194 11.65 -17.18 -7.16
N LYS A 195 10.86 -18.00 -6.48
CA LYS A 195 10.49 -19.34 -6.97
C LYS A 195 9.75 -19.27 -8.30
N GLU A 196 8.74 -18.42 -8.41
CA GLU A 196 7.97 -18.25 -9.64
C GLU A 196 8.83 -17.82 -10.84
N LYS A 197 9.81 -16.94 -10.60
CA LYS A 197 10.73 -16.45 -11.64
C LYS A 197 11.70 -17.54 -12.11
N PHE A 198 12.19 -18.40 -11.23
CA PHE A 198 13.21 -19.41 -11.55
C PHE A 198 12.64 -20.77 -11.94
N THR A 199 11.39 -21.08 -11.61
CA THR A 199 10.74 -22.34 -11.99
C THR A 199 10.72 -22.59 -13.52
N PRO A 200 10.36 -21.62 -14.38
CA PRO A 200 10.39 -21.83 -15.82
C PRO A 200 11.81 -22.12 -16.34
N LEU A 201 12.83 -21.44 -15.81
CA LEU A 201 14.22 -21.64 -16.21
C LEU A 201 14.72 -23.02 -15.76
N TYR A 202 14.40 -23.45 -14.55
CA TYR A 202 14.74 -24.78 -14.05
C TYR A 202 14.09 -25.89 -14.88
N LEU A 203 12.81 -25.77 -15.22
CA LEU A 203 12.11 -26.71 -16.08
C LEU A 203 12.72 -26.75 -17.48
N TYR A 204 13.07 -25.61 -18.07
CA TYR A 204 13.73 -25.51 -19.37
C TYR A 204 15.09 -26.20 -19.36
N ILE A 205 15.90 -25.97 -18.33
CA ILE A 205 17.23 -26.63 -18.20
C ILE A 205 17.06 -28.14 -18.01
N LYS A 206 16.12 -28.59 -17.16
CA LYS A 206 15.86 -30.00 -16.89
C LYS A 206 15.40 -30.79 -18.13
N THR A 207 14.70 -30.14 -19.06
CA THR A 207 14.25 -30.76 -20.30
C THR A 207 15.36 -30.86 -21.37
N ARG A 208 16.45 -30.10 -21.22
CA ARG A 208 17.59 -30.12 -22.18
C ARG A 208 18.80 -30.95 -21.74
N ILE A 209 18.84 -31.37 -20.46
CA ILE A 209 19.93 -32.22 -19.92
C ILE A 209 19.56 -33.73 -20.01
N LYS A 210 18.44 -34.05 -20.62
CA LYS A 210 18.12 -35.42 -21.06
C LYS A 210 18.48 -35.54 -22.55
#